data_87301d65b993847012f4990f143932e0
#
_entry.id   87301d65b993847012f4990f143932e0
#
_cell.length_a   1.000
_cell.length_b   1.000
_cell.length_c   1.000
_cell.angle_alpha   90.00
_cell.angle_beta   90.00
_cell.angle_gamma   90.00
#
_symmetry.space_group_name_H-M   'P 1'
#
loop_
_entity.id
_entity.type
_entity.pdbx_description
1 polymer ?
#
loop_
_entity_poly.entity_id
_entity_poly.type
_entity_poly.pdbx_seq_one_letter_code
_entity_poly.pdbx_strand_id
1 'polypeptide(L)'
;LLAIRERLIPLLREQQVHYRQHLRPKLLEHKVELLDYKQLNDDQRQWVDDTFQTSVFPVLTPLAVDPAHPFPFVSNLSLNVAAVVVDPETGQRQFARVKVPQKNLPRFIAIPSNLSGQEHKPVHTAIALEQVIAFNLKELFPGMTIEGHYFFRVTRDADLELRDLEADDLMLALEQGLRKRRMGGEVVRLEVPNEMPQDVVEMLMTGLNVEEEDLYVIDGPLGLDDLLSLTALPLPKLKAQSHGGQTPTVLARSQQHLLDEGAIKPDEFRSIFSVIRRQDILLHHPYDLFSTTVEEFINQAADDPQVMGIKMTLYRTSKDSPIIAALIRAAENGKQVMALVELKARFDEDNNIQWARHLEQSGVHVVYGVLGLKTHTKIVLVAVSYTHLTLPTRRF
;
A
#
# COMPACT_ATOMS: atom_id res chain seq x y z
N LEU A 1 -21.24 -4.46 14.83
CA LEU A 1 -21.19 -4.26 13.37
C LEU A 1 -22.34 -3.40 12.87
N LEU A 2 -23.60 -3.64 13.26
CA LEU A 2 -24.79 -2.87 12.80
C LEU A 2 -24.63 -1.36 12.95
N ALA A 3 -24.20 -0.85 14.11
CA ALA A 3 -23.98 0.58 14.35
C ALA A 3 -22.89 1.18 13.41
N ILE A 4 -21.87 0.40 13.04
CA ILE A 4 -20.86 0.81 12.05
C ILE A 4 -21.51 0.90 10.67
N ARG A 5 -22.31 -0.10 10.29
CA ARG A 5 -23.01 -0.16 9.00
C ARG A 5 -23.98 1.02 8.83
N GLU A 6 -24.79 1.30 9.84
CA GLU A 6 -25.70 2.44 9.82
C GLU A 6 -24.99 3.78 9.57
N ARG A 7 -23.80 3.94 10.12
CA ARG A 7 -22.96 5.13 9.93
C ARG A 7 -22.26 5.15 8.57
N LEU A 8 -21.87 3.97 8.07
CA LEU A 8 -21.06 3.84 6.85
C LEU A 8 -21.90 4.00 5.58
N ILE A 9 -23.13 3.46 5.53
CA ILE A 9 -23.98 3.50 4.33
C ILE A 9 -24.21 4.94 3.82
N PRO A 10 -24.58 5.93 4.65
CA PRO A 10 -24.73 7.31 4.19
C PRO A 10 -23.44 7.88 3.62
N LEU A 11 -22.27 7.61 4.24
CA LEU A 11 -20.97 8.08 3.78
C LEU A 11 -20.59 7.48 2.42
N LEU A 12 -20.91 6.21 2.19
CA LEU A 12 -20.68 5.55 0.89
C LEU A 12 -21.54 6.19 -0.20
N ARG A 13 -22.80 6.50 0.10
CA ARG A 13 -23.68 7.21 -0.83
C ARG A 13 -23.14 8.61 -1.16
N GLU A 14 -22.75 9.36 -0.17
CA GLU A 14 -22.14 10.68 -0.33
C GLU A 14 -20.86 10.61 -1.16
N GLN A 15 -19.99 9.62 -0.91
CA GLN A 15 -18.76 9.37 -1.67
C GLN A 15 -19.06 9.14 -3.15
N GLN A 16 -20.06 8.33 -3.49
CA GLN A 16 -20.43 8.05 -4.88
C GLN A 16 -21.04 9.27 -5.58
N VAL A 17 -21.88 10.04 -4.86
CA VAL A 17 -22.43 11.30 -5.36
C VAL A 17 -21.30 12.30 -5.62
N HIS A 18 -20.36 12.43 -4.68
CA HIS A 18 -19.20 13.33 -4.82
C HIS A 18 -18.34 12.94 -6.02
N TYR A 19 -18.06 11.64 -6.19
CA TYR A 19 -17.32 11.14 -7.34
C TYR A 19 -17.99 11.53 -8.67
N ARG A 20 -19.28 11.22 -8.81
CA ARG A 20 -20.03 11.45 -10.07
C ARG A 20 -20.27 12.92 -10.36
N GLN A 21 -20.66 13.70 -9.36
CA GLN A 21 -21.13 15.09 -9.56
C GLN A 21 -20.03 16.13 -9.44
N HIS A 22 -18.92 15.81 -8.74
CA HIS A 22 -17.87 16.79 -8.49
C HIS A 22 -16.52 16.35 -9.03
N LEU A 23 -16.03 15.16 -8.65
CA LEU A 23 -14.67 14.76 -9.00
C LEU A 23 -14.52 14.45 -10.50
N ARG A 24 -15.39 13.59 -11.06
CA ARG A 24 -15.33 13.19 -12.47
C ARG A 24 -15.47 14.39 -13.43
N PRO A 25 -16.41 15.34 -13.24
CA PRO A 25 -16.49 16.55 -14.05
C PRO A 25 -15.24 17.44 -13.94
N LYS A 26 -14.70 17.62 -12.73
CA LYS A 26 -13.46 18.40 -12.55
C LYS A 26 -12.25 17.76 -13.21
N LEU A 27 -12.12 16.45 -13.17
CA LEU A 27 -11.07 15.74 -13.91
C LEU A 27 -11.18 16.03 -15.41
N LEU A 28 -12.40 16.00 -15.95
CA LEU A 28 -12.66 16.30 -17.37
C LEU A 28 -12.30 17.75 -17.72
N GLU A 29 -12.65 18.72 -16.89
CA GLU A 29 -12.23 20.13 -17.05
C GLU A 29 -10.70 20.28 -17.16
N HIS A 30 -9.97 19.41 -16.46
CA HIS A 30 -8.52 19.33 -16.49
C HIS A 30 -7.97 18.32 -17.52
N LYS A 31 -8.81 17.91 -18.48
CA LYS A 31 -8.43 17.02 -19.58
C LYS A 31 -7.99 15.61 -19.14
N VAL A 32 -8.52 15.15 -18.02
CA VAL A 32 -8.42 13.75 -17.55
C VAL A 32 -9.80 13.12 -17.70
N GLU A 33 -9.90 12.12 -18.56
CA GLU A 33 -11.17 11.48 -18.90
C GLU A 33 -11.12 9.99 -18.57
N LEU A 34 -12.06 9.54 -17.74
CA LEU A 34 -12.30 8.13 -17.48
C LEU A 34 -13.53 7.68 -18.28
N LEU A 35 -13.27 6.93 -19.33
CA LEU A 35 -14.31 6.43 -20.25
C LEU A 35 -14.90 5.12 -19.74
N ASP A 36 -16.21 4.97 -19.96
CA ASP A 36 -16.86 3.68 -19.91
C ASP A 36 -16.70 2.97 -21.27
N TYR A 37 -16.59 1.63 -21.29
CA TYR A 37 -16.36 0.88 -22.54
C TYR A 37 -17.38 1.23 -23.64
N LYS A 38 -18.64 1.47 -23.27
CA LYS A 38 -19.71 1.87 -24.22
C LYS A 38 -19.51 3.26 -24.85
N GLN A 39 -18.67 4.11 -24.24
CA GLN A 39 -18.37 5.46 -24.71
C GLN A 39 -17.16 5.50 -25.66
N LEU A 40 -16.45 4.37 -25.80
CA LEU A 40 -15.31 4.27 -26.70
C LEU A 40 -15.76 4.44 -28.17
N ASN A 41 -15.01 5.21 -28.94
CA ASN A 41 -15.13 5.19 -30.39
C ASN A 41 -14.52 3.90 -30.96
N ASP A 42 -14.69 3.65 -32.27
CA ASP A 42 -14.28 2.40 -32.90
C ASP A 42 -12.76 2.17 -32.81
N ASP A 43 -11.95 3.19 -33.02
CA ASP A 43 -10.48 3.10 -32.93
C ASP A 43 -10.02 2.81 -31.49
N GLN A 44 -10.63 3.47 -30.51
CA GLN A 44 -10.36 3.23 -29.10
C GLN A 44 -10.78 1.81 -28.69
N ARG A 45 -11.94 1.36 -29.15
CA ARG A 45 -12.43 0.02 -28.86
C ARG A 45 -11.51 -1.03 -29.43
N GLN A 46 -11.13 -0.91 -30.70
CA GLN A 46 -10.20 -1.83 -31.33
C GLN A 46 -8.87 -1.89 -30.54
N TRP A 47 -8.33 -0.75 -30.16
CA TRP A 47 -7.10 -0.69 -29.39
C TRP A 47 -7.24 -1.34 -28.01
N VAL A 48 -8.38 -1.14 -27.33
CA VAL A 48 -8.65 -1.74 -26.02
C VAL A 48 -8.78 -3.25 -26.15
N ASP A 49 -9.44 -3.76 -27.19
CA ASP A 49 -9.61 -5.19 -27.43
C ASP A 49 -8.27 -5.86 -27.81
N ASP A 50 -7.44 -5.19 -28.63
CA ASP A 50 -6.08 -5.66 -28.92
C ASP A 50 -5.21 -5.68 -27.64
N THR A 51 -5.35 -4.69 -26.79
CA THR A 51 -4.67 -4.62 -25.48
C THR A 51 -5.17 -5.74 -24.56
N PHE A 52 -6.45 -6.03 -24.57
CA PHE A 52 -7.01 -7.18 -23.85
C PHE A 52 -6.32 -8.47 -24.28
N GLN A 53 -6.30 -8.76 -25.58
CA GLN A 53 -5.72 -10.00 -26.12
C GLN A 53 -4.24 -10.16 -25.78
N THR A 54 -3.48 -9.08 -25.92
CA THR A 54 -2.01 -9.14 -25.80
C THR A 54 -1.50 -9.06 -24.36
N SER A 55 -2.18 -8.33 -23.49
CA SER A 55 -1.65 -7.96 -22.18
C SER A 55 -2.53 -8.38 -21.00
N VAL A 56 -3.85 -8.43 -21.19
CA VAL A 56 -4.80 -8.72 -20.09
C VAL A 56 -5.17 -10.21 -20.08
N PHE A 57 -5.59 -10.75 -21.22
CA PHE A 57 -6.02 -12.15 -21.36
C PHE A 57 -4.98 -13.16 -20.80
N PRO A 58 -3.66 -13.05 -21.10
CA PRO A 58 -2.69 -14.04 -20.66
C PRO A 58 -2.51 -14.14 -19.13
N VAL A 59 -2.95 -13.11 -18.37
CA VAL A 59 -2.82 -13.07 -16.90
C VAL A 59 -4.13 -13.36 -16.18
N LEU A 60 -5.22 -13.61 -16.92
CA LEU A 60 -6.52 -13.93 -16.34
C LEU A 60 -6.66 -15.44 -16.10
N THR A 61 -7.32 -15.77 -14.99
CA THR A 61 -7.68 -17.15 -14.64
C THR A 61 -9.16 -17.17 -14.25
N PRO A 62 -10.05 -17.44 -15.20
CA PRO A 62 -11.46 -17.64 -14.87
C PRO A 62 -11.65 -18.92 -14.04
N LEU A 63 -12.49 -18.84 -13.03
CA LEU A 63 -12.81 -19.96 -12.15
C LEU A 63 -14.32 -20.17 -12.16
N ALA A 64 -14.75 -21.32 -12.66
CA ALA A 64 -16.15 -21.72 -12.58
C ALA A 64 -16.53 -22.02 -11.13
N VAL A 65 -17.72 -21.66 -10.74
CA VAL A 65 -18.32 -22.04 -9.45
C VAL A 65 -19.26 -23.21 -9.72
N ASP A 66 -18.84 -24.37 -9.28
CA ASP A 66 -19.57 -25.63 -9.39
C ASP A 66 -20.04 -26.04 -7.98
N PRO A 67 -21.30 -26.50 -7.80
CA PRO A 67 -21.79 -27.03 -6.51
C PRO A 67 -20.97 -28.19 -5.96
N ALA A 68 -20.22 -28.91 -6.81
CA ALA A 68 -19.33 -30.00 -6.39
C ALA A 68 -17.99 -29.53 -5.82
N HIS A 69 -17.64 -28.26 -5.99
CA HIS A 69 -16.38 -27.69 -5.53
C HIS A 69 -16.62 -26.52 -4.57
N PRO A 70 -15.73 -26.31 -3.57
CA PRO A 70 -15.85 -25.17 -2.68
C PRO A 70 -15.76 -23.85 -3.47
N PHE A 71 -16.49 -22.83 -3.01
CA PHE A 71 -16.44 -21.50 -3.62
C PHE A 71 -15.01 -20.98 -3.71
N PRO A 72 -14.58 -20.43 -4.88
CA PRO A 72 -13.20 -20.00 -5.08
C PRO A 72 -12.78 -18.93 -4.07
N PHE A 73 -11.60 -19.06 -3.50
CA PHE A 73 -11.07 -18.08 -2.58
C PHE A 73 -10.97 -16.68 -3.21
N VAL A 74 -11.61 -15.69 -2.57
CA VAL A 74 -11.57 -14.28 -2.96
C VAL A 74 -10.62 -13.53 -2.02
N SER A 75 -9.55 -12.97 -2.55
CA SER A 75 -8.54 -12.25 -1.76
C SER A 75 -9.07 -10.91 -1.25
N ASN A 76 -8.54 -10.48 -0.09
CA ASN A 76 -8.90 -9.21 0.54
C ASN A 76 -8.73 -8.03 -0.43
N LEU A 77 -9.69 -7.11 -0.43
CA LEU A 77 -9.76 -5.88 -1.22
C LEU A 77 -9.71 -6.10 -2.75
N SER A 78 -9.81 -7.34 -3.24
CA SER A 78 -9.78 -7.60 -4.67
C SER A 78 -11.11 -7.28 -5.33
N LEU A 79 -11.02 -6.62 -6.48
CA LEU A 79 -12.14 -6.44 -7.41
C LEU A 79 -12.26 -7.68 -8.29
N ASN A 80 -13.47 -8.13 -8.54
CA ASN A 80 -13.77 -9.33 -9.31
C ASN A 80 -14.95 -9.09 -10.24
N VAL A 81 -14.97 -9.86 -11.32
CA VAL A 81 -16.13 -9.96 -12.23
C VAL A 81 -16.84 -11.27 -11.92
N ALA A 82 -18.12 -11.18 -11.61
CA ALA A 82 -19.06 -12.28 -11.54
C ALA A 82 -19.69 -12.42 -12.93
N ALA A 83 -19.37 -13.49 -13.65
CA ALA A 83 -19.94 -13.77 -14.96
C ALA A 83 -20.99 -14.88 -14.84
N VAL A 84 -22.17 -14.64 -15.41
CA VAL A 84 -23.20 -15.65 -15.56
C VAL A 84 -23.12 -16.13 -16.98
N VAL A 85 -22.79 -17.40 -17.17
CA VAL A 85 -22.60 -18.04 -18.47
C VAL A 85 -23.61 -19.16 -18.66
N VAL A 86 -24.07 -19.34 -19.88
CA VAL A 86 -25.05 -20.37 -20.24
C VAL A 86 -24.46 -21.23 -21.36
N ASP A 87 -24.48 -22.52 -21.16
CA ASP A 87 -24.18 -23.48 -22.22
C ASP A 87 -25.34 -23.51 -23.21
N PRO A 88 -25.11 -23.12 -24.47
CA PRO A 88 -26.21 -23.05 -25.48
C PRO A 88 -26.75 -24.42 -25.86
N GLU A 89 -26.02 -25.53 -25.68
CA GLU A 89 -26.48 -26.87 -26.03
C GLU A 89 -27.35 -27.49 -24.93
N THR A 90 -26.96 -27.29 -23.67
CA THR A 90 -27.64 -27.87 -22.49
C THR A 90 -28.62 -26.93 -21.82
N GLY A 91 -28.49 -25.62 -22.06
CA GLY A 91 -29.21 -24.58 -21.34
C GLY A 91 -28.76 -24.43 -19.89
N GLN A 92 -27.70 -25.11 -19.49
CA GLN A 92 -27.20 -25.05 -18.12
C GLN A 92 -26.59 -23.69 -17.83
N ARG A 93 -27.10 -23.02 -16.78
CA ARG A 93 -26.61 -21.75 -16.29
C ARG A 93 -25.50 -22.03 -15.27
N GLN A 94 -24.35 -21.41 -15.47
CA GLN A 94 -23.19 -21.53 -14.60
C GLN A 94 -22.70 -20.16 -14.17
N PHE A 95 -22.08 -20.12 -13.03
CA PHE A 95 -21.43 -18.92 -12.52
C PHE A 95 -19.91 -19.06 -12.62
N ALA A 96 -19.24 -17.99 -13.04
CA ALA A 96 -17.80 -17.94 -13.11
C ALA A 96 -17.29 -16.65 -12.47
N ARG A 97 -16.16 -16.75 -11.81
CA ARG A 97 -15.44 -15.62 -11.22
C ARG A 97 -14.19 -15.32 -12.03
N VAL A 98 -13.99 -14.05 -12.38
CA VAL A 98 -12.74 -13.55 -12.96
C VAL A 98 -12.18 -12.47 -12.05
N LYS A 99 -10.98 -12.70 -11.50
CA LYS A 99 -10.31 -11.70 -10.67
C LYS A 99 -9.69 -10.61 -11.54
N VAL A 100 -9.91 -9.34 -11.18
CA VAL A 100 -9.21 -8.21 -11.79
C VAL A 100 -7.76 -8.17 -11.28
N PRO A 101 -6.74 -8.28 -12.16
CA PRO A 101 -5.34 -8.48 -11.75
C PRO A 101 -4.61 -7.17 -11.42
N GLN A 102 -5.15 -6.38 -10.49
CA GLN A 102 -4.66 -5.05 -10.10
C GLN A 102 -3.21 -5.03 -9.57
N LYS A 103 -2.65 -6.17 -9.17
CA LYS A 103 -1.25 -6.26 -8.76
C LYS A 103 -0.27 -6.29 -9.93
N ASN A 104 -0.72 -6.76 -11.08
CA ASN A 104 0.10 -7.01 -12.26
C ASN A 104 -0.14 -5.95 -13.36
N LEU A 105 -1.35 -5.38 -13.39
CA LEU A 105 -1.77 -4.40 -14.36
C LEU A 105 -2.34 -3.17 -13.65
N PRO A 106 -2.17 -1.96 -14.22
CA PRO A 106 -2.81 -0.76 -13.68
C PRO A 106 -4.34 -0.89 -13.79
N ARG A 107 -5.06 -0.41 -12.78
CA ARG A 107 -6.53 -0.41 -12.84
C ARG A 107 -7.08 0.47 -13.96
N PHE A 108 -6.44 1.60 -14.23
CA PHE A 108 -6.82 2.49 -15.31
C PHE A 108 -5.84 2.34 -16.46
N ILE A 109 -6.29 1.72 -17.54
CA ILE A 109 -5.52 1.52 -18.77
C ILE A 109 -5.56 2.81 -19.57
N ALA A 110 -4.40 3.44 -19.78
CA ALA A 110 -4.29 4.68 -20.55
C ALA A 110 -4.48 4.43 -22.03
N ILE A 111 -5.44 5.12 -22.65
CA ILE A 111 -5.71 5.06 -24.08
C ILE A 111 -4.85 6.11 -24.78
N PRO A 112 -4.15 5.76 -25.87
CA PRO A 112 -3.34 6.70 -26.64
C PRO A 112 -4.13 7.93 -27.10
N SER A 113 -3.59 9.13 -26.88
CA SER A 113 -4.27 10.39 -27.18
C SER A 113 -4.54 10.63 -28.68
N ASN A 114 -3.80 9.98 -29.58
CA ASN A 114 -4.02 10.04 -31.02
C ASN A 114 -5.31 9.33 -31.47
N LEU A 115 -5.89 8.45 -30.62
CA LEU A 115 -7.15 7.76 -30.88
C LEU A 115 -8.39 8.58 -30.47
N SER A 116 -8.20 9.73 -29.85
CA SER A 116 -9.28 10.65 -29.48
C SER A 116 -9.66 11.49 -30.71
N GLY A 117 -10.77 11.18 -31.36
CA GLY A 117 -11.21 11.82 -32.62
C GLY A 117 -11.70 13.28 -32.55
N GLN A 118 -11.46 14.02 -31.42
CA GLN A 118 -11.98 15.37 -31.19
C GLN A 118 -10.89 16.46 -31.25
N GLU A 119 -11.24 17.63 -31.74
CA GLU A 119 -10.34 18.81 -31.79
C GLU A 119 -9.89 19.30 -30.40
N HIS A 120 -10.68 19.05 -29.36
CA HIS A 120 -10.35 19.38 -27.96
C HIS A 120 -10.01 18.10 -27.17
N LYS A 121 -8.90 17.47 -27.53
CA LYS A 121 -8.46 16.19 -26.97
C LYS A 121 -8.21 16.26 -25.47
N PRO A 122 -8.80 15.34 -24.66
CA PRO A 122 -8.27 15.10 -23.34
C PRO A 122 -6.79 14.68 -23.45
N VAL A 123 -5.97 15.15 -22.53
CA VAL A 123 -4.53 14.81 -22.52
C VAL A 123 -4.31 13.40 -21.96
N HIS A 124 -5.20 12.99 -21.06
CA HIS A 124 -5.15 11.70 -20.40
C HIS A 124 -6.53 11.05 -20.47
N THR A 125 -6.67 10.05 -21.31
CA THR A 125 -7.87 9.22 -21.41
C THR A 125 -7.54 7.83 -20.87
N ALA A 126 -8.42 7.26 -20.07
CA ALA A 126 -8.22 5.92 -19.53
C ALA A 126 -9.57 5.17 -19.40
N ILE A 127 -9.49 3.85 -19.39
CA ILE A 127 -10.60 2.93 -19.13
C ILE A 127 -10.28 2.02 -17.94
N ALA A 128 -11.28 1.69 -17.14
CA ALA A 128 -11.11 0.78 -16.02
C ALA A 128 -10.90 -0.67 -16.51
N LEU A 129 -9.89 -1.35 -15.95
CA LEU A 129 -9.51 -2.72 -16.32
C LEU A 129 -10.65 -3.72 -16.17
N GLU A 130 -11.48 -3.57 -15.13
CA GLU A 130 -12.66 -4.40 -14.93
C GLU A 130 -13.66 -4.31 -16.10
N GLN A 131 -13.80 -3.14 -16.72
CA GLN A 131 -14.66 -2.98 -17.89
C GLN A 131 -14.05 -3.65 -19.13
N VAL A 132 -12.74 -3.51 -19.31
CA VAL A 132 -12.03 -4.20 -20.41
C VAL A 132 -12.23 -5.70 -20.31
N ILE A 133 -12.12 -6.28 -19.10
CA ILE A 133 -12.37 -7.70 -18.86
C ILE A 133 -13.84 -8.06 -19.13
N ALA A 134 -14.77 -7.29 -18.59
CA ALA A 134 -16.21 -7.58 -18.66
C ALA A 134 -16.74 -7.59 -20.10
N PHE A 135 -16.27 -6.68 -20.94
CA PHE A 135 -16.70 -6.62 -22.34
C PHE A 135 -16.00 -7.65 -23.24
N ASN A 136 -14.93 -8.27 -22.78
CA ASN A 136 -14.20 -9.34 -23.48
C ASN A 136 -14.40 -10.74 -22.86
N LEU A 137 -15.42 -10.94 -22.03
CA LEU A 137 -15.69 -12.23 -21.38
C LEU A 137 -15.91 -13.38 -22.37
N LYS A 138 -16.39 -13.13 -23.58
CA LYS A 138 -16.57 -14.15 -24.62
C LYS A 138 -15.28 -14.88 -24.97
N GLU A 139 -14.15 -14.18 -24.91
CA GLU A 139 -12.84 -14.76 -25.17
C GLU A 139 -12.38 -15.71 -24.03
N LEU A 140 -12.88 -15.47 -22.81
CA LEU A 140 -12.58 -16.29 -21.63
C LEU A 140 -13.48 -17.53 -21.53
N PHE A 141 -14.65 -17.51 -22.17
CA PHE A 141 -15.65 -18.58 -22.13
C PHE A 141 -16.08 -18.98 -23.55
N PRO A 142 -15.15 -19.58 -24.34
CA PRO A 142 -15.46 -19.97 -25.73
C PRO A 142 -16.60 -20.99 -25.77
N GLY A 143 -17.53 -20.77 -26.66
CA GLY A 143 -18.71 -21.64 -26.82
C GLY A 143 -19.85 -21.38 -25.84
N MET A 144 -19.65 -20.53 -24.82
CA MET A 144 -20.69 -20.16 -23.86
C MET A 144 -21.37 -18.84 -24.23
N THR A 145 -22.62 -18.67 -23.84
CA THR A 145 -23.32 -17.39 -23.91
C THR A 145 -23.19 -16.63 -22.61
N ILE A 146 -22.77 -15.37 -22.68
CA ILE A 146 -22.68 -14.49 -21.50
C ILE A 146 -24.09 -13.90 -21.28
N GLU A 147 -24.75 -14.33 -20.20
CA GLU A 147 -26.08 -13.82 -19.81
C GLU A 147 -25.93 -12.46 -19.08
N GLY A 148 -24.92 -12.33 -18.23
CA GLY A 148 -24.65 -11.10 -17.49
C GLY A 148 -23.27 -11.09 -16.87
N HIS A 149 -22.84 -9.89 -16.48
CA HIS A 149 -21.62 -9.70 -15.69
C HIS A 149 -21.83 -8.59 -14.68
N TYR A 150 -21.25 -8.76 -13.49
CA TYR A 150 -21.38 -7.84 -12.37
C TYR A 150 -20.05 -7.75 -11.64
N PHE A 151 -19.73 -6.58 -11.09
CA PHE A 151 -18.55 -6.40 -10.31
C PHE A 151 -18.83 -6.66 -8.83
N PHE A 152 -17.88 -7.22 -8.12
CA PHE A 152 -17.98 -7.32 -6.67
C PHE A 152 -16.60 -7.17 -6.02
N ARG A 153 -16.59 -6.69 -4.79
CA ARG A 153 -15.38 -6.48 -4.00
C ARG A 153 -15.59 -7.03 -2.60
N VAL A 154 -14.55 -7.65 -2.06
CA VAL A 154 -14.59 -8.30 -0.75
C VAL A 154 -13.58 -7.64 0.17
N THR A 155 -14.02 -7.29 1.38
CA THR A 155 -13.11 -6.95 2.49
C THR A 155 -13.11 -8.09 3.49
N ARG A 156 -11.89 -8.54 3.87
CA ARG A 156 -11.70 -9.58 4.87
C ARG A 156 -11.14 -9.00 6.15
N ASP A 157 -11.44 -9.64 7.25
CA ASP A 157 -10.79 -9.32 8.50
C ASP A 157 -9.27 -9.49 8.35
N ALA A 158 -8.56 -8.47 8.76
CA ALA A 158 -7.11 -8.39 8.69
C ALA A 158 -6.47 -8.34 10.08
N ASP A 159 -7.26 -8.47 11.13
CA ASP A 159 -6.72 -8.48 12.49
C ASP A 159 -6.00 -9.81 12.78
N LEU A 160 -4.87 -9.71 13.45
CA LEU A 160 -4.09 -10.85 13.87
C LEU A 160 -4.37 -11.07 15.37
N GLU A 161 -5.29 -11.98 15.69
CA GLU A 161 -5.38 -12.49 17.04
C GLU A 161 -4.15 -13.33 17.34
N LEU A 162 -3.15 -12.69 17.90
CA LEU A 162 -2.02 -13.38 18.53
C LEU A 162 -2.45 -13.69 19.95
N ARG A 163 -2.95 -14.90 20.17
CA ARG A 163 -3.11 -15.42 21.53
C ARG A 163 -1.74 -15.47 22.19
N ASP A 164 -1.69 -15.07 23.44
CA ASP A 164 -0.51 -14.95 24.29
C ASP A 164 0.49 -16.10 24.08
N LEU A 165 1.45 -15.89 23.19
CA LEU A 165 2.56 -16.80 22.96
C LEU A 165 3.80 -16.22 23.61
N GLU A 166 4.54 -17.06 24.30
CA GLU A 166 5.79 -16.70 24.99
C GLU A 166 6.80 -16.05 24.02
N ALA A 167 7.62 -15.14 24.53
CA ALA A 167 8.42 -14.22 23.73
C ALA A 167 9.39 -14.89 22.73
N ASP A 168 9.82 -16.11 22.97
CA ASP A 168 10.76 -16.83 22.11
C ASP A 168 10.13 -17.30 20.78
N ASP A 169 8.80 -17.34 20.70
CA ASP A 169 8.04 -17.73 19.50
C ASP A 169 7.25 -16.61 18.83
N LEU A 170 7.39 -15.36 19.28
CA LEU A 170 6.60 -14.22 18.76
C LEU A 170 6.79 -14.04 17.25
N MET A 171 8.01 -14.19 16.75
CA MET A 171 8.30 -14.04 15.31
C MET A 171 7.66 -15.18 14.51
N LEU A 172 7.78 -16.42 14.98
CA LEU A 172 7.18 -17.60 14.35
C LEU A 172 5.64 -17.51 14.36
N ALA A 173 5.07 -17.09 15.49
CA ALA A 173 3.64 -16.89 15.63
C ALA A 173 3.11 -15.78 14.71
N LEU A 174 3.84 -14.67 14.56
CA LEU A 174 3.53 -13.61 13.61
C LEU A 174 3.61 -14.13 12.16
N GLU A 175 4.63 -14.89 11.79
CA GLU A 175 4.74 -15.48 10.45
C GLU A 175 3.59 -16.44 10.16
N GLN A 176 3.22 -17.27 11.11
CA GLN A 176 2.07 -18.17 10.97
C GLN A 176 0.75 -17.39 10.87
N GLY A 177 0.59 -16.36 11.70
CA GLY A 177 -0.54 -15.43 11.66
C GLY A 177 -0.63 -14.69 10.32
N LEU A 178 0.50 -14.21 9.80
CA LEU A 178 0.58 -13.57 8.48
C LEU A 178 0.26 -14.54 7.34
N ARG A 179 0.68 -15.81 7.44
CA ARG A 179 0.27 -16.85 6.47
C ARG A 179 -1.23 -17.07 6.52
N LYS A 180 -1.83 -17.21 7.72
CA LYS A 180 -3.28 -17.33 7.90
C LYS A 180 -4.01 -16.11 7.34
N ARG A 181 -3.51 -14.89 7.60
CA ARG A 181 -4.05 -13.64 7.05
C ARG A 181 -3.98 -13.59 5.52
N ARG A 182 -2.90 -14.10 4.88
CA ARG A 182 -2.80 -14.22 3.42
C ARG A 182 -3.80 -15.25 2.86
N MET A 183 -4.10 -16.31 3.61
CA MET A 183 -5.13 -17.28 3.30
C MET A 183 -6.55 -16.76 3.58
N GLY A 184 -6.67 -15.58 4.21
CA GLY A 184 -7.89 -14.80 4.39
C GLY A 184 -8.62 -15.09 5.70
N GLY A 185 -8.79 -14.03 6.51
CA GLY A 185 -9.79 -13.97 7.56
C GLY A 185 -11.21 -14.05 6.99
N GLU A 186 -12.19 -14.03 7.88
CA GLU A 186 -13.61 -14.00 7.49
C GLU A 186 -13.91 -12.78 6.61
N VAL A 187 -14.87 -12.92 5.70
CA VAL A 187 -15.37 -11.80 4.93
C VAL A 187 -16.25 -10.95 5.84
N VAL A 188 -15.89 -9.69 5.98
CA VAL A 188 -16.61 -8.72 6.83
C VAL A 188 -17.35 -7.64 6.01
N ARG A 189 -17.18 -7.69 4.69
CA ARG A 189 -17.88 -6.79 3.77
C ARG A 189 -17.86 -7.34 2.36
N LEU A 190 -19.05 -7.44 1.76
CA LEU A 190 -19.29 -7.73 0.35
C LEU A 190 -19.87 -6.48 -0.30
N GLU A 191 -19.18 -5.89 -1.26
CA GLU A 191 -19.67 -4.75 -2.05
C GLU A 191 -20.15 -5.24 -3.41
N VAL A 192 -21.37 -4.89 -3.77
CA VAL A 192 -22.00 -5.24 -5.04
C VAL A 192 -22.67 -3.99 -5.65
N PRO A 193 -22.80 -3.89 -6.98
CA PRO A 193 -23.55 -2.81 -7.63
C PRO A 193 -25.06 -3.02 -7.47
N ASN A 194 -25.79 -1.93 -7.56
CA ASN A 194 -27.24 -1.93 -7.38
C ASN A 194 -27.99 -2.76 -8.46
N GLU A 195 -27.41 -2.90 -9.64
CA GLU A 195 -27.96 -3.64 -10.77
C GLU A 195 -27.71 -5.16 -10.71
N MET A 196 -26.99 -5.66 -9.69
CA MET A 196 -26.75 -7.11 -9.57
C MET A 196 -28.05 -7.84 -9.22
N PRO A 197 -28.45 -8.88 -9.98
CA PRO A 197 -29.64 -9.68 -9.69
C PRO A 197 -29.54 -10.37 -8.32
N GLN A 198 -30.68 -10.52 -7.68
CA GLN A 198 -30.78 -11.07 -6.33
C GLN A 198 -30.23 -12.50 -6.22
N ASP A 199 -30.45 -13.34 -7.22
CA ASP A 199 -29.94 -14.71 -7.27
C ASP A 199 -28.41 -14.78 -7.31
N VAL A 200 -27.76 -13.80 -8.00
CA VAL A 200 -26.29 -13.67 -8.02
C VAL A 200 -25.79 -13.17 -6.69
N VAL A 201 -26.48 -12.23 -6.04
CA VAL A 201 -26.13 -11.74 -4.69
C VAL A 201 -26.19 -12.89 -3.68
N GLU A 202 -27.28 -13.65 -3.66
CA GLU A 202 -27.49 -14.78 -2.75
C GLU A 202 -26.41 -15.87 -2.92
N MET A 203 -26.04 -16.13 -4.17
CA MET A 203 -24.96 -17.08 -4.48
C MET A 203 -23.62 -16.58 -3.97
N LEU A 204 -23.31 -15.28 -4.14
CA LEU A 204 -22.08 -14.68 -3.57
C LEU A 204 -22.09 -14.73 -2.04
N MET A 205 -23.21 -14.38 -1.41
CA MET A 205 -23.36 -14.38 0.05
C MET A 205 -23.13 -15.79 0.61
N THR A 206 -23.79 -16.78 0.01
CA THR A 206 -23.66 -18.19 0.41
C THR A 206 -22.21 -18.66 0.22
N GLY A 207 -21.61 -18.40 -0.94
CA GLY A 207 -20.26 -18.85 -1.28
C GLY A 207 -19.18 -18.18 -0.43
N LEU A 208 -19.40 -16.95 0.04
CA LEU A 208 -18.49 -16.18 0.87
C LEU A 208 -18.80 -16.29 2.37
N ASN A 209 -19.89 -16.95 2.73
CA ASN A 209 -20.39 -17.10 4.10
C ASN A 209 -20.54 -15.74 4.79
N VAL A 210 -21.32 -14.84 4.17
CA VAL A 210 -21.63 -13.50 4.69
C VAL A 210 -23.13 -13.35 4.89
N GLU A 211 -23.49 -12.54 5.90
CA GLU A 211 -24.86 -12.22 6.26
C GLU A 211 -25.30 -10.89 5.62
N GLU A 212 -26.57 -10.54 5.73
CA GLU A 212 -27.10 -9.26 5.20
C GLU A 212 -26.42 -8.02 5.75
N GLU A 213 -25.95 -8.09 6.99
CA GLU A 213 -25.22 -7.01 7.63
C GLU A 213 -23.89 -6.71 6.98
N ASP A 214 -23.28 -7.68 6.31
CA ASP A 214 -22.00 -7.56 5.62
C ASP A 214 -22.16 -7.17 4.14
N LEU A 215 -23.41 -7.14 3.63
CA LEU A 215 -23.72 -6.75 2.26
C LEU A 215 -23.85 -5.24 2.12
N TYR A 216 -23.10 -4.64 1.21
CA TYR A 216 -23.11 -3.21 0.87
C TYR A 216 -23.43 -3.02 -0.61
N VAL A 217 -24.59 -2.48 -0.88
CA VAL A 217 -25.02 -2.12 -2.25
C VAL A 217 -24.48 -0.73 -2.58
N ILE A 218 -23.69 -0.64 -3.63
CA ILE A 218 -22.98 0.57 -4.06
C ILE A 218 -23.54 1.06 -5.38
N ASP A 219 -24.01 2.31 -5.40
CA ASP A 219 -24.51 2.97 -6.60
C ASP A 219 -23.35 3.70 -7.33
N GLY A 220 -22.49 2.94 -7.99
CA GLY A 220 -21.33 3.46 -8.73
C GLY A 220 -20.14 2.51 -8.73
N PRO A 221 -18.95 2.98 -9.16
CA PRO A 221 -17.77 2.13 -9.22
C PRO A 221 -17.27 1.69 -7.85
N LEU A 222 -16.90 0.42 -7.75
CA LEU A 222 -16.33 -0.16 -6.54
C LEU A 222 -14.85 0.21 -6.41
N GLY A 223 -14.32 0.26 -5.17
CA GLY A 223 -12.89 0.48 -4.93
C GLY A 223 -12.39 1.84 -5.43
N LEU A 224 -13.04 2.92 -5.05
CA LEU A 224 -12.64 4.29 -5.43
C LEU A 224 -11.26 4.71 -4.89
N ASP A 225 -10.69 3.98 -3.94
CA ASP A 225 -9.33 4.16 -3.46
C ASP A 225 -8.28 4.04 -4.58
N ASP A 226 -8.53 3.24 -5.60
CA ASP A 226 -7.64 3.11 -6.77
C ASP A 226 -7.51 4.40 -7.61
N LEU A 227 -8.45 5.36 -7.46
CA LEU A 227 -8.32 6.70 -8.08
C LEU A 227 -7.07 7.45 -7.61
N LEU A 228 -6.48 7.09 -6.47
CA LEU A 228 -5.19 7.63 -6.04
C LEU A 228 -4.09 7.44 -7.09
N SER A 229 -4.17 6.40 -7.93
CA SER A 229 -3.22 6.18 -9.02
C SER A 229 -3.18 7.34 -10.02
N LEU A 230 -4.29 8.07 -10.19
CA LEU A 230 -4.34 9.26 -11.07
C LEU A 230 -3.46 10.41 -10.55
N THR A 231 -3.08 10.40 -9.27
CA THR A 231 -2.16 11.41 -8.73
C THR A 231 -0.75 11.29 -9.31
N ALA A 232 -0.41 10.16 -9.93
CA ALA A 232 0.86 9.98 -10.64
C ALA A 232 0.91 10.73 -11.99
N LEU A 233 -0.25 11.13 -12.54
CA LEU A 233 -0.28 11.88 -13.81
C LEU A 233 0.57 13.16 -13.73
N PRO A 234 1.26 13.54 -14.83
CA PRO A 234 2.14 14.70 -14.88
C PRO A 234 1.35 16.03 -14.99
N LEU A 235 0.52 16.29 -13.99
CA LEU A 235 -0.35 17.48 -13.93
C LEU A 235 0.05 18.35 -12.72
N PRO A 236 1.17 19.09 -12.79
CA PRO A 236 1.71 19.83 -11.63
C PRO A 236 0.75 20.89 -11.09
N LYS A 237 -0.12 21.46 -11.94
CA LYS A 237 -1.13 22.45 -11.51
C LYS A 237 -2.23 21.87 -10.61
N LEU A 238 -2.43 20.56 -10.64
CA LEU A 238 -3.41 19.85 -9.79
C LEU A 238 -2.79 19.26 -8.52
N LYS A 239 -1.48 19.39 -8.37
CA LYS A 239 -0.76 18.89 -7.20
C LYS A 239 -0.46 20.04 -6.25
N ALA A 240 -0.53 19.75 -4.94
CA ALA A 240 0.02 20.67 -3.96
C ALA A 240 1.51 20.90 -4.28
N GLN A 241 1.95 22.15 -4.09
CA GLN A 241 3.37 22.44 -4.22
C GLN A 241 4.13 21.60 -3.18
N SER A 242 5.14 20.87 -3.67
CA SER A 242 6.04 20.16 -2.77
C SER A 242 6.75 21.19 -1.91
N HIS A 243 6.60 21.06 -0.60
CA HIS A 243 7.43 21.81 0.32
C HIS A 243 8.81 21.15 0.32
N GLY A 244 9.78 21.77 -0.37
CA GLY A 244 11.19 21.35 -0.26
C GLY A 244 11.66 21.68 1.14
N GLY A 245 11.83 20.67 1.99
CA GLY A 245 12.45 20.87 3.30
C GLY A 245 13.81 21.52 3.16
N GLN A 246 14.27 22.18 4.22
CA GLN A 246 15.55 22.89 4.25
C GLN A 246 16.47 22.26 5.29
N THR A 247 17.78 22.31 5.03
CA THR A 247 18.77 22.01 6.06
C THR A 247 18.82 23.15 7.05
N PRO A 248 18.62 22.92 8.37
CA PRO A 248 18.76 23.97 9.36
C PRO A 248 20.13 24.66 9.26
N THR A 249 20.17 25.99 9.33
CA THR A 249 21.41 26.77 9.16
C THR A 249 22.52 26.32 10.09
N VAL A 250 22.16 25.90 11.32
CA VAL A 250 23.11 25.40 12.33
C VAL A 250 23.79 24.09 11.90
N LEU A 251 23.17 23.31 11.00
CA LEU A 251 23.67 22.05 10.46
C LEU A 251 24.16 22.16 9.01
N ALA A 252 24.14 23.34 8.41
CA ALA A 252 24.51 23.52 6.99
C ALA A 252 25.94 23.07 6.68
N ARG A 253 26.87 23.18 7.66
CA ARG A 253 28.26 22.74 7.53
C ARG A 253 28.53 21.33 8.10
N SER A 254 27.49 20.61 8.46
CA SER A 254 27.58 19.25 9.01
C SER A 254 27.23 18.16 7.99
N GLN A 255 27.16 18.51 6.72
CA GLN A 255 26.73 17.60 5.66
C GLN A 255 27.93 16.89 5.04
N GLN A 256 28.08 15.57 5.26
CA GLN A 256 29.21 14.80 4.78
C GLN A 256 29.35 14.83 3.26
N HIS A 257 28.21 14.72 2.53
CA HIS A 257 28.21 14.76 1.07
C HIS A 257 28.82 16.07 0.51
N LEU A 258 28.59 17.21 1.18
CA LEU A 258 29.18 18.48 0.76
C LEU A 258 30.71 18.54 0.93
N LEU A 259 31.23 17.80 1.94
CA LEU A 259 32.65 17.62 2.13
C LEU A 259 33.24 16.73 1.04
N ASP A 260 32.58 15.60 0.75
CA ASP A 260 33.03 14.61 -0.24
C ASP A 260 33.02 15.19 -1.66
N GLU A 261 32.05 16.04 -1.98
CA GLU A 261 31.93 16.79 -3.24
C GLU A 261 32.87 18.02 -3.33
N GLY A 262 33.57 18.35 -2.24
CA GLY A 262 34.44 19.53 -2.18
C GLY A 262 33.70 20.88 -2.13
N ALA A 263 32.39 20.87 -1.89
CA ALA A 263 31.58 22.09 -1.73
C ALA A 263 31.84 22.80 -0.42
N ILE A 264 32.34 22.06 0.58
CA ILE A 264 32.83 22.60 1.86
C ILE A 264 34.28 22.14 2.06
N LYS A 265 35.13 23.03 2.53
CA LYS A 265 36.52 22.66 2.88
C LYS A 265 36.60 21.85 4.19
N PRO A 266 37.60 20.97 4.34
CA PRO A 266 37.75 20.18 5.58
C PRO A 266 37.81 21.00 6.86
N ASP A 267 38.42 22.18 6.83
CA ASP A 267 38.50 23.11 7.96
C ASP A 267 37.18 23.84 8.28
N GLU A 268 36.26 23.89 7.32
CA GLU A 268 34.92 24.45 7.48
C GLU A 268 33.89 23.42 7.95
N PHE A 269 34.15 22.13 7.72
CA PHE A 269 33.26 21.06 8.15
C PHE A 269 33.12 21.03 9.68
N ARG A 270 31.91 20.80 10.14
CA ARG A 270 31.57 20.68 11.57
C ARG A 270 30.73 19.43 11.77
N SER A 271 31.28 18.40 12.41
CA SER A 271 30.50 17.21 12.71
C SER A 271 29.24 17.58 13.49
N ILE A 272 28.14 16.87 13.24
CA ILE A 272 26.87 17.11 13.94
C ILE A 272 27.02 16.99 15.44
N PHE A 273 27.94 16.14 15.93
CA PHE A 273 28.30 16.00 17.35
C PHE A 273 28.94 17.25 17.92
N SER A 274 29.71 17.98 17.11
CA SER A 274 30.32 19.24 17.54
C SER A 274 29.29 20.36 17.73
N VAL A 275 28.20 20.30 16.97
CA VAL A 275 27.09 21.25 17.05
C VAL A 275 26.19 20.95 18.24
N ILE A 276 25.76 19.70 18.43
CA ILE A 276 24.87 19.31 19.55
C ILE A 276 25.54 19.41 20.92
N ARG A 277 26.87 19.35 20.99
CA ARG A 277 27.60 19.62 22.24
C ARG A 277 27.52 21.08 22.69
N ARG A 278 27.21 22.00 21.81
CA ARG A 278 27.11 23.44 22.10
C ARG A 278 25.71 23.89 22.46
N GLN A 279 24.69 23.24 21.83
CA GLN A 279 23.31 23.60 22.02
C GLN A 279 22.36 22.44 21.65
N ASP A 280 21.21 22.43 22.27
CA ASP A 280 20.08 21.57 21.82
C ASP A 280 19.56 22.05 20.50
N ILE A 281 19.08 21.12 19.65
CA ILE A 281 18.53 21.41 18.33
C ILE A 281 17.10 20.89 18.29
N LEU A 282 16.15 21.79 18.04
CA LEU A 282 14.78 21.44 17.74
C LEU A 282 14.59 21.33 16.22
N LEU A 283 14.05 20.22 15.76
CA LEU A 283 13.78 19.95 14.35
C LEU A 283 12.29 19.83 14.12
N HIS A 284 11.79 20.42 13.03
CA HIS A 284 10.39 20.39 12.65
C HIS A 284 10.23 19.76 11.27
N HIS A 285 10.07 18.43 11.23
CA HIS A 285 9.80 17.70 9.99
C HIS A 285 8.37 17.93 9.51
N PRO A 286 8.12 18.05 8.20
CA PRO A 286 9.02 17.90 7.06
C PRO A 286 9.72 19.20 6.64
N TYR A 287 9.58 20.30 7.38
CA TYR A 287 10.19 21.60 7.04
C TYR A 287 11.69 21.56 7.18
N ASP A 288 12.21 20.93 8.22
CA ASP A 288 13.60 20.53 8.30
C ASP A 288 13.77 19.16 7.63
N LEU A 289 14.74 19.04 6.71
CA LEU A 289 14.99 17.82 5.97
C LEU A 289 15.45 16.69 6.90
N PHE A 290 14.75 15.57 6.88
CA PHE A 290 15.10 14.39 7.67
C PHE A 290 16.48 13.82 7.26
N SER A 291 16.78 13.82 5.97
CA SER A 291 18.04 13.31 5.40
C SER A 291 19.26 14.09 5.87
N THR A 292 19.16 15.42 5.99
CA THR A 292 20.27 16.29 6.41
C THR A 292 20.33 16.51 7.92
N THR A 293 19.47 15.90 8.68
CA THR A 293 19.38 16.05 10.13
C THR A 293 19.49 14.69 10.85
N VAL A 294 18.40 13.99 11.04
CA VAL A 294 18.38 12.72 11.81
C VAL A 294 19.15 11.62 11.09
N GLU A 295 19.00 11.50 9.78
CA GLU A 295 19.73 10.51 8.98
C GLU A 295 21.23 10.80 8.99
N GLU A 296 21.62 12.05 8.78
CA GLU A 296 23.02 12.48 8.85
C GLU A 296 23.64 12.24 10.25
N PHE A 297 22.87 12.47 11.32
CA PHE A 297 23.30 12.15 12.68
C PHE A 297 23.62 10.66 12.85
N ILE A 298 22.77 9.77 12.31
CA ILE A 298 22.98 8.33 12.41
C ILE A 298 24.14 7.89 11.51
N ASN A 299 24.26 8.46 10.30
CA ASN A 299 25.37 8.19 9.39
C ASN A 299 26.71 8.56 10.01
N GLN A 300 26.83 9.77 10.55
CA GLN A 300 28.07 10.17 11.24
C GLN A 300 28.33 9.31 12.49
N ALA A 301 27.28 8.89 13.21
CA ALA A 301 27.45 7.98 14.34
C ALA A 301 27.99 6.60 13.90
N ALA A 302 27.59 6.12 12.73
CA ALA A 302 28.09 4.85 12.21
C ALA A 302 29.60 4.89 11.88
N ASP A 303 30.10 6.05 11.45
CA ASP A 303 31.47 6.20 10.94
C ASP A 303 32.44 6.82 11.97
N ASP A 304 31.95 7.60 12.96
CA ASP A 304 32.80 8.24 13.95
C ASP A 304 33.47 7.20 14.90
N PRO A 305 34.79 7.09 14.92
CA PRO A 305 35.52 6.13 15.77
C PRO A 305 35.33 6.35 17.27
N GLN A 306 34.88 7.52 17.70
CA GLN A 306 34.60 7.81 19.11
C GLN A 306 33.22 7.29 19.54
N VAL A 307 32.33 6.91 18.61
CA VAL A 307 31.06 6.30 18.93
C VAL A 307 31.24 4.84 19.30
N MET A 308 30.81 4.50 20.52
CA MET A 308 30.88 3.15 21.08
C MET A 308 29.66 2.32 20.78
N GLY A 309 28.49 2.97 20.68
CA GLY A 309 27.25 2.24 20.40
C GLY A 309 26.08 3.13 19.99
N ILE A 310 25.11 2.49 19.34
CA ILE A 310 23.86 3.11 18.88
C ILE A 310 22.69 2.25 19.36
N LYS A 311 21.70 2.87 20.02
CA LYS A 311 20.45 2.20 20.38
C LYS A 311 19.29 2.95 19.74
N MET A 312 18.42 2.23 19.00
CA MET A 312 17.34 2.86 18.24
C MET A 312 16.05 2.06 18.31
N THR A 313 14.92 2.77 18.36
CA THR A 313 13.59 2.17 18.16
C THR A 313 13.19 2.27 16.69
N LEU A 314 12.72 1.16 16.10
CA LEU A 314 12.26 1.07 14.73
C LEU A 314 10.78 0.67 14.70
N TYR A 315 9.94 1.45 14.00
CA TYR A 315 8.51 1.19 13.89
C TYR A 315 8.08 0.84 12.46
N ARG A 316 8.38 1.72 11.50
CA ARG A 316 8.19 1.53 10.06
C ARG A 316 9.40 2.04 9.32
N THR A 317 9.94 1.21 8.45
CA THR A 317 11.10 1.56 7.63
C THR A 317 10.84 1.17 6.18
N SER A 318 11.32 1.99 5.24
CA SER A 318 11.29 1.63 3.82
C SER A 318 12.25 0.47 3.54
N LYS A 319 12.05 -0.22 2.41
CA LYS A 319 12.93 -1.34 1.99
C LYS A 319 14.39 -0.91 1.86
N ASP A 320 14.63 0.29 1.36
CA ASP A 320 15.97 0.85 1.12
C ASP A 320 16.26 1.97 2.14
N SER A 321 16.01 1.70 3.43
CA SER A 321 16.19 2.71 4.48
C SER A 321 17.67 3.01 4.72
N PRO A 322 18.14 4.26 4.50
CA PRO A 322 19.50 4.68 4.82
C PRO A 322 19.86 4.46 6.30
N ILE A 323 18.87 4.53 7.18
CA ILE A 323 19.04 4.28 8.62
C ILE A 323 19.42 2.82 8.87
N ILE A 324 18.74 1.85 8.22
CA ILE A 324 19.07 0.44 8.36
C ILE A 324 20.49 0.17 7.86
N ALA A 325 20.86 0.74 6.70
CA ALA A 325 22.22 0.64 6.17
C ALA A 325 23.26 1.23 7.14
N ALA A 326 22.97 2.37 7.77
CA ALA A 326 23.87 2.98 8.74
C ALA A 326 24.03 2.14 10.03
N LEU A 327 22.95 1.52 10.52
CA LEU A 327 23.03 0.64 11.70
C LEU A 327 23.85 -0.63 11.40
N ILE A 328 23.71 -1.21 10.21
CA ILE A 328 24.53 -2.35 9.78
C ILE A 328 25.98 -1.94 9.69
N ARG A 329 26.29 -0.83 9.01
CA ARG A 329 27.65 -0.30 8.89
C ARG A 329 28.27 0.01 10.25
N ALA A 330 27.49 0.52 11.21
CA ALA A 330 27.96 0.71 12.57
C ALA A 330 28.37 -0.60 13.25
N ALA A 331 27.58 -1.68 13.07
CA ALA A 331 27.91 -3.00 13.60
C ALA A 331 29.17 -3.57 12.94
N GLU A 332 29.29 -3.45 11.61
CA GLU A 332 30.48 -3.85 10.83
C GLU A 332 31.75 -3.07 11.29
N ASN A 333 31.57 -1.81 11.68
CA ASN A 333 32.63 -0.98 12.29
C ASN A 333 32.94 -1.36 13.76
N GLY A 334 32.37 -2.45 14.26
CA GLY A 334 32.62 -2.97 15.61
C GLY A 334 31.91 -2.24 16.75
N LYS A 335 30.91 -1.40 16.44
CA LYS A 335 30.13 -0.68 17.45
C LYS A 335 29.03 -1.56 18.05
N GLN A 336 28.65 -1.28 19.30
CA GLN A 336 27.50 -1.94 19.94
C GLN A 336 26.20 -1.36 19.38
N VAL A 337 25.50 -2.10 18.52
CA VAL A 337 24.24 -1.64 17.93
C VAL A 337 23.06 -2.44 18.47
N MET A 338 22.05 -1.75 18.99
CA MET A 338 20.80 -2.35 19.45
C MET A 338 19.63 -1.68 18.73
N ALA A 339 18.78 -2.50 18.11
CA ALA A 339 17.54 -2.07 17.48
C ALA A 339 16.34 -2.70 18.18
N LEU A 340 15.44 -1.88 18.74
CA LEU A 340 14.16 -2.36 19.24
C LEU A 340 13.14 -2.22 18.11
N VAL A 341 12.70 -3.33 17.55
CA VAL A 341 11.80 -3.41 16.38
C VAL A 341 10.38 -3.69 16.83
N GLU A 342 9.43 -2.84 16.45
CA GLU A 342 8.00 -3.09 16.61
C GLU A 342 7.49 -4.01 15.52
N LEU A 343 7.34 -5.30 15.80
CA LEU A 343 6.88 -6.28 14.83
C LEU A 343 5.39 -6.13 14.46
N LYS A 344 4.57 -5.63 15.40
CA LYS A 344 3.12 -5.44 15.23
C LYS A 344 2.75 -4.09 14.60
N ALA A 345 3.62 -3.54 13.74
CA ALA A 345 3.29 -2.35 12.97
C ALA A 345 2.27 -2.74 11.89
N ARG A 346 0.99 -2.36 12.11
CA ARG A 346 -0.15 -2.77 11.26
C ARG A 346 0.15 -2.53 9.77
N PHE A 347 0.04 -3.56 8.94
CA PHE A 347 0.33 -3.64 7.49
C PHE A 347 1.81 -3.63 7.09
N ASP A 348 2.75 -3.46 8.04
CA ASP A 348 4.19 -3.52 7.79
C ASP A 348 4.89 -4.70 8.50
N GLU A 349 4.12 -5.64 9.03
CA GLU A 349 4.61 -6.75 9.81
C GLU A 349 5.62 -7.60 9.03
N ASP A 350 5.30 -7.97 7.78
CA ASP A 350 6.20 -8.73 6.90
C ASP A 350 7.53 -8.01 6.68
N ASN A 351 7.47 -6.71 6.45
CA ASN A 351 8.63 -5.86 6.19
C ASN A 351 9.51 -5.77 7.44
N ASN A 352 8.89 -5.57 8.60
CA ASN A 352 9.60 -5.46 9.86
C ASN A 352 10.26 -6.78 10.28
N ILE A 353 9.64 -7.93 10.00
CA ILE A 353 10.26 -9.24 10.21
C ILE A 353 11.51 -9.42 9.32
N GLN A 354 11.43 -9.04 8.04
CA GLN A 354 12.56 -9.13 7.12
C GLN A 354 13.73 -8.26 7.58
N TRP A 355 13.44 -7.01 8.02
CA TRP A 355 14.45 -6.10 8.53
C TRP A 355 15.08 -6.58 9.85
N ALA A 356 14.27 -7.08 10.76
CA ALA A 356 14.77 -7.64 11.99
C ALA A 356 15.79 -8.74 11.74
N ARG A 357 15.46 -9.69 10.85
CA ARG A 357 16.39 -10.76 10.44
C ARG A 357 17.66 -10.23 9.78
N HIS A 358 17.51 -9.26 8.89
CA HIS A 358 18.67 -8.70 8.19
C HIS A 358 19.62 -7.99 9.16
N LEU A 359 19.09 -7.24 10.13
CA LEU A 359 19.85 -6.61 11.19
C LEU A 359 20.57 -7.67 12.06
N GLU A 360 19.88 -8.73 12.49
CA GLU A 360 20.50 -9.82 13.28
C GLU A 360 21.63 -10.51 12.53
N GLN A 361 21.43 -10.84 11.26
CA GLN A 361 22.46 -11.46 10.40
C GLN A 361 23.68 -10.57 10.21
N SER A 362 23.50 -9.23 10.34
CA SER A 362 24.57 -8.24 10.25
C SER A 362 25.23 -7.90 11.61
N GLY A 363 24.90 -8.65 12.69
CA GLY A 363 25.51 -8.49 13.99
C GLY A 363 24.87 -7.38 14.86
N VAL A 364 23.73 -6.82 14.46
CA VAL A 364 22.95 -5.90 15.28
C VAL A 364 22.16 -6.69 16.32
N HIS A 365 22.20 -6.29 17.57
CA HIS A 365 21.33 -6.87 18.61
C HIS A 365 19.90 -6.37 18.44
N VAL A 366 18.99 -7.25 18.02
CA VAL A 366 17.58 -6.92 17.83
C VAL A 366 16.77 -7.33 19.05
N VAL A 367 15.93 -6.41 19.51
CA VAL A 367 14.96 -6.65 20.57
C VAL A 367 13.56 -6.45 19.99
N TYR A 368 12.72 -7.40 20.20
CA TYR A 368 11.30 -7.32 19.84
C TYR A 368 10.51 -6.73 20.98
N GLY A 369 9.48 -5.95 20.68
CA GLY A 369 8.71 -5.20 21.67
C GLY A 369 8.18 -6.05 22.84
N VAL A 370 7.65 -5.40 23.86
CA VAL A 370 7.12 -6.06 25.07
C VAL A 370 5.73 -6.60 24.79
N LEU A 371 5.45 -7.84 25.20
CA LEU A 371 4.13 -8.48 25.12
C LEU A 371 3.06 -7.60 25.77
N GLY A 372 1.91 -7.45 25.09
CA GLY A 372 0.80 -6.62 25.55
C GLY A 372 0.99 -5.11 25.41
N LEU A 373 2.20 -4.65 25.05
CA LEU A 373 2.49 -3.25 24.81
C LEU A 373 2.91 -3.00 23.35
N LYS A 374 2.80 -1.76 22.91
CA LYS A 374 3.24 -1.33 21.59
C LYS A 374 4.35 -0.30 21.70
N THR A 375 5.46 -0.57 21.03
CA THR A 375 6.58 0.38 20.98
C THR A 375 6.27 1.48 19.97
N HIS A 376 5.84 2.64 20.46
CA HIS A 376 5.51 3.78 19.60
C HIS A 376 6.50 4.96 19.75
N THR A 377 7.38 4.91 20.71
CA THR A 377 8.42 5.92 20.92
C THR A 377 9.48 5.85 19.81
N LYS A 378 9.93 7.00 19.30
CA LYS A 378 11.01 7.13 18.31
C LYS A 378 12.21 7.74 19.01
N ILE A 379 13.17 6.90 19.37
CA ILE A 379 14.37 7.29 20.12
C ILE A 379 15.62 6.79 19.41
N VAL A 380 16.62 7.62 19.33
CA VAL A 380 17.99 7.26 18.95
C VAL A 380 18.93 7.72 20.07
N LEU A 381 19.68 6.79 20.61
CA LEU A 381 20.74 7.06 21.58
C LEU A 381 22.09 6.71 20.96
N VAL A 382 22.99 7.67 20.90
CA VAL A 382 24.38 7.47 20.48
C VAL A 382 25.27 7.64 21.69
N ALA A 383 26.03 6.60 22.04
CA ALA A 383 27.00 6.60 23.12
C ALA A 383 28.39 6.86 22.56
N VAL A 384 29.08 7.87 23.08
CA VAL A 384 30.44 8.27 22.69
C VAL A 384 31.42 8.16 23.86
N SER A 385 32.67 7.85 23.58
CA SER A 385 33.71 7.56 24.59
C SER A 385 33.99 8.70 25.57
N TYR A 386 33.61 9.92 25.21
CA TYR A 386 33.79 11.11 26.05
C TYR A 386 32.55 11.50 26.87
N THR A 387 31.46 10.76 26.76
CA THR A 387 30.26 10.99 27.58
C THR A 387 30.27 10.10 28.81
N HIS A 388 30.37 10.73 29.99
CA HIS A 388 30.06 10.05 31.24
C HIS A 388 28.55 9.88 31.36
N LEU A 389 28.01 8.71 31.01
CA LEU A 389 26.64 8.33 31.32
C LEU A 389 26.55 8.08 32.85
N THR A 390 26.33 9.13 33.62
CA THR A 390 25.76 8.96 34.95
C THR A 390 24.27 8.64 34.74
N LEU A 391 23.89 7.37 34.89
CA LEU A 391 22.49 7.03 35.10
C LEU A 391 22.00 7.84 36.30
N PRO A 392 20.89 8.61 36.19
CA PRO A 392 20.34 9.28 37.37
C PRO A 392 19.85 8.17 38.31
N THR A 393 20.68 7.87 39.31
CA THR A 393 20.26 7.07 40.46
C THR A 393 19.27 7.91 41.25
N ARG A 394 17.96 7.77 40.97
CA ARG A 394 16.95 8.20 41.93
C ARG A 394 17.10 7.31 43.16
N ARG A 395 17.64 7.90 44.24
CA ARG A 395 17.39 7.36 45.57
C ARG A 395 15.90 7.57 45.85
N PHE A 396 15.17 6.48 46.05
CA PHE A 396 13.84 6.48 46.65
C PHE A 396 13.96 6.78 48.14
#